data_13f6f3c0633ef07db9952d3b0ab18c76
#
_entry.id   13f6f3c0633ef07db9952d3b0ab18c76
#
_cell.length_a   1.000
_cell.length_b   1.000
_cell.length_c   1.000
_cell.angle_alpha   90.00
_cell.angle_beta   90.00
_cell.angle_gamma   90.00
#
_symmetry.space_group_name_H-M   'P 1'
#
loop_
_entity.id
_entity.type
_entity.pdbx_description
1 polymer ?
#
loop_
_entity_poly.entity_id
_entity_poly.type
_entity_poly.pdbx_seq_one_letter_code
_entity_poly.pdbx_strand_id
1 'polypeptide(L)'
;AIRGYQASTGTIIVTELDQNNLRSENLETVIYARVSSNKQKDDLERQAQRIQDFCAARGWCVDKIVKEIASGVNDERPKLIKILTNPTVGRIVVEHKDRLTRVGYNYIDVLIRQRGVEVVVINLANTDNDDLLQDLATIIYSFCARLYGKRRAKIKAEMIAKALETD
;
A
#
# COMPACT_ATOMS: atom_id res chain seq x y z
N ALA A 1 -14.00 -8.11 25.42
CA ALA A 1 -14.71 -8.63 26.62
C ALA A 1 -16.18 -8.83 26.25
N ILE A 2 -16.71 -10.04 26.46
CA ILE A 2 -18.13 -10.34 26.24
C ILE A 2 -18.91 -9.66 27.34
N ARG A 3 -19.79 -8.70 27.01
CA ARG A 3 -20.73 -8.12 27.95
C ARG A 3 -22.03 -8.93 27.92
N GLY A 4 -22.31 -9.64 28.98
CA GLY A 4 -23.54 -10.35 29.19
C GLY A 4 -23.99 -10.22 30.64
N TYR A 5 -25.27 -10.41 30.90
CA TYR A 5 -25.81 -10.53 32.24
C TYR A 5 -26.59 -11.85 32.38
N GLN A 6 -26.60 -12.38 33.58
CA GLN A 6 -27.38 -13.56 33.88
C GLN A 6 -28.78 -13.15 34.32
N ALA A 7 -29.79 -13.61 33.59
CA ALA A 7 -31.19 -13.42 33.97
C ALA A 7 -31.52 -14.25 35.21
N SER A 8 -32.56 -13.86 35.96
CA SER A 8 -33.03 -14.58 37.16
C SER A 8 -33.44 -16.05 36.92
N THR A 9 -33.61 -16.41 35.64
CA THR A 9 -33.89 -17.80 35.16
C THR A 9 -32.61 -18.61 34.95
N GLY A 10 -31.41 -18.08 35.23
CA GLY A 10 -30.13 -18.75 35.00
C GLY A 10 -29.60 -18.63 33.54
N THR A 11 -30.38 -18.04 32.64
CA THR A 11 -29.99 -17.84 31.23
C THR A 11 -29.01 -16.70 31.13
N ILE A 12 -27.88 -16.92 30.43
CA ILE A 12 -26.91 -15.86 30.11
C ILE A 12 -27.38 -15.15 28.85
N ILE A 13 -27.74 -13.89 28.96
CA ILE A 13 -28.08 -13.05 27.81
C ILE A 13 -26.82 -12.26 27.39
N VAL A 14 -26.31 -12.55 26.23
CA VAL A 14 -25.20 -11.81 25.62
C VAL A 14 -25.78 -10.60 24.89
N THR A 15 -25.54 -9.41 25.40
CA THR A 15 -26.13 -8.16 24.89
C THR A 15 -25.37 -7.53 23.73
N GLU A 16 -24.09 -7.84 23.60
CA GLU A 16 -23.27 -7.44 22.47
C GLU A 16 -22.20 -8.51 22.21
N LEU A 17 -22.30 -9.19 21.10
CA LEU A 17 -21.14 -9.78 20.48
C LEU A 17 -20.33 -8.60 19.96
N ASP A 18 -19.15 -8.39 20.55
CA ASP A 18 -18.20 -7.40 20.07
C ASP A 18 -17.77 -7.84 18.65
N GLN A 19 -18.52 -7.37 17.64
CA GLN A 19 -18.28 -7.72 16.23
C GLN A 19 -16.85 -7.34 15.80
N ASN A 20 -16.22 -6.42 16.55
CA ASN A 20 -14.82 -6.07 16.36
C ASN A 20 -13.88 -7.18 16.86
N ASN A 21 -14.22 -7.91 17.93
CA ASN A 21 -13.40 -9.02 18.42
C ASN A 21 -13.50 -10.28 17.55
N LEU A 22 -14.67 -10.55 16.97
CA LEU A 22 -14.83 -11.66 16.01
C LEU A 22 -14.18 -11.38 14.66
N ARG A 23 -13.98 -10.10 14.29
CA ARG A 23 -13.23 -9.71 13.10
C ARG A 23 -11.72 -9.82 13.27
N SER A 24 -11.19 -9.71 14.48
CA SER A 24 -9.73 -9.71 14.72
C SER A 24 -9.08 -11.10 14.60
N GLU A 25 -9.82 -12.18 14.72
CA GLU A 25 -9.26 -13.54 14.73
C GLU A 25 -8.99 -14.14 13.35
N ASN A 26 -9.49 -13.51 12.25
CA ASN A 26 -9.36 -14.02 10.89
C ASN A 26 -8.93 -12.94 9.86
N LEU A 27 -8.32 -11.85 10.28
CA LEU A 27 -7.90 -10.80 9.36
C LEU A 27 -6.51 -11.08 8.76
N GLU A 28 -6.44 -11.04 7.43
CA GLU A 28 -5.21 -11.29 6.68
C GLU A 28 -4.17 -10.19 6.89
N THR A 29 -2.92 -10.59 7.07
CA THR A 29 -1.75 -9.71 6.97
C THR A 29 -1.17 -9.82 5.57
N VAL A 30 -1.16 -8.71 4.84
CA VAL A 30 -0.71 -8.64 3.46
C VAL A 30 0.56 -7.79 3.36
N ILE A 31 1.62 -8.35 2.79
CA ILE A 31 2.80 -7.58 2.39
C ILE A 31 2.53 -6.97 1.01
N TYR A 32 2.78 -5.67 0.88
CA TYR A 32 2.77 -5.00 -0.41
C TYR A 32 4.13 -4.39 -0.71
N ALA A 33 4.76 -4.87 -1.77
CA ALA A 33 6.03 -4.38 -2.29
C ALA A 33 5.85 -3.80 -3.69
N ARG A 34 6.52 -2.68 -3.99
CA ARG A 34 6.40 -1.98 -5.26
C ARG A 34 7.74 -1.39 -5.71
N VAL A 35 7.98 -1.48 -7.02
CA VAL A 35 9.04 -0.76 -7.73
C VAL A 35 8.44 -0.07 -8.95
N SER A 36 9.12 0.97 -9.44
CA SER A 36 8.61 1.78 -10.57
C SER A 36 8.86 1.15 -11.94
N SER A 37 9.86 0.29 -12.06
CA SER A 37 10.26 -0.29 -13.35
C SER A 37 10.62 -1.77 -13.29
N ASN A 38 10.58 -2.44 -14.46
CA ASN A 38 11.00 -3.83 -14.60
C ASN A 38 12.50 -4.05 -14.34
N LYS A 39 13.32 -3.01 -14.46
CA LYS A 39 14.75 -3.08 -14.16
C LYS A 39 15.04 -3.34 -12.68
N GLN A 40 14.08 -3.01 -11.82
CA GLN A 40 14.18 -3.11 -10.35
C GLN A 40 13.54 -4.40 -9.80
N LYS A 41 13.43 -5.47 -10.60
CA LYS A 41 12.81 -6.73 -10.13
C LYS A 41 13.55 -7.33 -8.93
N ASP A 42 14.87 -7.28 -8.93
CA ASP A 42 15.67 -7.83 -7.83
C ASP A 42 15.48 -6.99 -6.55
N ASP A 43 15.29 -5.68 -6.68
CA ASP A 43 14.95 -4.81 -5.55
C ASP A 43 13.57 -5.12 -5.01
N LEU A 44 12.61 -5.42 -5.90
CA LEU A 44 11.27 -5.84 -5.50
C LEU A 44 11.28 -7.12 -4.68
N GLU A 45 12.09 -8.11 -5.07
CA GLU A 45 12.24 -9.35 -4.32
C GLU A 45 12.91 -9.08 -2.95
N ARG A 46 14.01 -8.32 -2.94
CA ARG A 46 14.70 -7.94 -1.68
C ARG A 46 13.79 -7.14 -0.74
N GLN A 47 12.97 -6.24 -1.29
CA GLN A 47 11.98 -5.48 -0.53
C GLN A 47 10.96 -6.41 0.13
N ALA A 48 10.37 -7.33 -0.63
CA ALA A 48 9.41 -8.29 -0.12
C ALA A 48 10.03 -9.17 0.99
N GLN A 49 11.28 -9.62 0.81
CA GLN A 49 11.98 -10.43 1.81
C GLN A 49 12.21 -9.64 3.11
N ARG A 50 12.71 -8.39 3.03
CA ARG A 50 12.91 -7.54 4.24
C ARG A 50 11.62 -7.35 5.03
N ILE A 51 10.49 -7.14 4.34
CA ILE A 51 9.19 -7.00 5.00
C ILE A 51 8.76 -8.32 5.64
N GLN A 52 9.01 -9.44 4.98
CA GLN A 52 8.68 -10.78 5.51
C GLN A 52 9.49 -11.09 6.77
N ASP A 53 10.79 -10.80 6.77
CA ASP A 53 11.68 -10.98 7.92
C ASP A 53 11.23 -10.11 9.10
N PHE A 54 10.80 -8.88 8.82
CA PHE A 54 10.24 -7.99 9.83
C PHE A 54 8.95 -8.55 10.44
N CYS A 55 8.04 -9.08 9.62
CA CYS A 55 6.81 -9.72 10.10
C CYS A 55 7.13 -10.96 10.96
N ALA A 56 8.07 -11.80 10.51
CA ALA A 56 8.50 -12.98 11.25
C ALA A 56 9.10 -12.62 12.61
N ALA A 57 9.94 -11.58 12.67
CA ALA A 57 10.53 -11.08 13.92
C ALA A 57 9.48 -10.56 14.93
N ARG A 58 8.28 -10.18 14.44
CA ARG A 58 7.14 -9.76 15.26
C ARG A 58 6.14 -10.86 15.55
N GLY A 59 6.39 -12.08 15.08
CA GLY A 59 5.46 -13.20 15.22
C GLY A 59 4.17 -13.04 14.40
N TRP A 60 4.18 -12.22 13.35
CA TRP A 60 3.03 -12.04 12.47
C TRP A 60 3.02 -13.06 11.35
N CYS A 61 1.92 -13.81 11.24
CA CYS A 61 1.69 -14.67 10.09
C CYS A 61 1.39 -13.81 8.86
N VAL A 62 2.08 -14.06 7.75
CA VAL A 62 1.87 -13.38 6.48
C VAL A 62 1.01 -14.27 5.60
N ASP A 63 -0.19 -13.79 5.25
CA ASP A 63 -1.15 -14.55 4.44
C ASP A 63 -0.90 -14.36 2.94
N LYS A 64 -0.48 -13.15 2.54
CA LYS A 64 -0.22 -12.83 1.13
C LYS A 64 0.97 -11.90 0.96
N ILE A 65 1.74 -12.13 -0.11
CA ILE A 65 2.78 -11.23 -0.58
C ILE A 65 2.38 -10.73 -1.96
N VAL A 66 2.14 -9.44 -2.07
CA VAL A 66 1.72 -8.79 -3.32
C VAL A 66 2.85 -7.90 -3.82
N LYS A 67 3.36 -8.24 -5.00
CA LYS A 67 4.43 -7.53 -5.69
C LYS A 67 3.87 -6.84 -6.92
N GLU A 68 4.13 -5.55 -7.08
CA GLU A 68 3.62 -4.75 -8.19
C GLU A 68 4.73 -3.91 -8.82
N ILE A 69 4.75 -3.86 -10.14
CA ILE A 69 5.65 -2.99 -10.89
C ILE A 69 4.78 -1.90 -11.51
N ALA A 70 4.81 -0.73 -10.90
CA ALA A 70 4.02 0.42 -11.32
C ALA A 70 4.59 1.69 -10.69
N SER A 71 4.38 2.85 -11.31
CA SER A 71 4.72 4.14 -10.72
C SER A 71 3.93 4.41 -9.43
N GLY A 72 4.56 5.05 -8.45
CA GLY A 72 3.93 5.42 -7.17
C GLY A 72 2.87 6.50 -7.29
N VAL A 73 2.84 7.24 -8.41
CA VAL A 73 1.84 8.26 -8.73
C VAL A 73 0.70 7.74 -9.62
N ASN A 74 0.81 6.49 -10.08
CA ASN A 74 -0.28 5.85 -10.81
C ASN A 74 -1.37 5.42 -9.83
N ASP A 75 -2.58 5.88 -10.01
CA ASP A 75 -3.78 5.54 -9.24
C ASP A 75 -4.49 4.28 -9.77
N GLU A 76 -4.21 3.87 -11.02
CA GLU A 76 -4.73 2.66 -11.64
C GLU A 76 -3.81 1.44 -11.37
N ARG A 77 -3.68 1.05 -10.09
CA ARG A 77 -2.89 -0.11 -9.66
C ARG A 77 -3.79 -1.25 -9.22
N PRO A 78 -4.08 -2.22 -10.10
CA PRO A 78 -5.09 -3.25 -9.84
C PRO A 78 -4.77 -4.12 -8.64
N LYS A 79 -3.49 -4.42 -8.38
CA LYS A 79 -3.11 -5.23 -7.24
C LYS A 79 -3.30 -4.48 -5.92
N LEU A 80 -2.91 -3.20 -5.86
CA LEU A 80 -3.16 -2.37 -4.68
C LEU A 80 -4.65 -2.17 -4.45
N ILE A 81 -5.42 -1.83 -5.49
CA ILE A 81 -6.87 -1.66 -5.38
C ILE A 81 -7.51 -2.93 -4.83
N LYS A 82 -7.10 -4.11 -5.31
CA LYS A 82 -7.60 -5.39 -4.80
C LYS A 82 -7.32 -5.58 -3.31
N ILE A 83 -6.16 -5.17 -2.80
CA ILE A 83 -5.83 -5.22 -1.37
C ILE A 83 -6.72 -4.25 -0.59
N LEU A 84 -6.80 -2.98 -1.06
CA LEU A 84 -7.55 -1.93 -0.39
C LEU A 84 -9.06 -2.19 -0.34
N THR A 85 -9.60 -2.97 -1.28
CA THR A 85 -11.03 -3.30 -1.33
C THR A 85 -11.38 -4.65 -0.70
N ASN A 86 -10.40 -5.48 -0.38
CA ASN A 86 -10.63 -6.79 0.21
C ASN A 86 -11.07 -6.67 1.68
N PRO A 87 -12.25 -7.17 2.05
CA PRO A 87 -12.77 -7.07 3.42
C PRO A 87 -12.05 -7.98 4.44
N THR A 88 -11.30 -9.00 3.98
CA THR A 88 -10.54 -9.90 4.85
C THR A 88 -9.19 -9.34 5.27
N VAL A 89 -8.71 -8.27 4.63
CA VAL A 89 -7.43 -7.63 4.98
C VAL A 89 -7.59 -6.80 6.22
N GLY A 90 -6.79 -7.11 7.25
CA GLY A 90 -6.71 -6.35 8.50
C GLY A 90 -5.40 -5.60 8.66
N ARG A 91 -4.33 -6.04 7.97
CA ARG A 91 -3.04 -5.39 8.03
C ARG A 91 -2.35 -5.37 6.68
N ILE A 92 -1.81 -4.20 6.32
CA ILE A 92 -0.97 -4.02 5.14
C ILE A 92 0.42 -3.59 5.62
N VAL A 93 1.46 -4.35 5.27
CA VAL A 93 2.83 -4.04 5.65
C VAL A 93 3.59 -3.59 4.41
N VAL A 94 4.21 -2.41 4.50
CA VAL A 94 5.00 -1.81 3.43
C VAL A 94 6.37 -1.37 3.94
N GLU A 95 7.37 -1.32 3.08
CA GLU A 95 8.69 -0.85 3.47
C GLU A 95 8.68 0.65 3.76
N HIS A 96 8.12 1.47 2.86
CA HIS A 96 7.99 2.92 2.99
C HIS A 96 6.59 3.37 2.59
N LYS A 97 6.15 4.55 3.07
CA LYS A 97 4.83 5.13 2.71
C LYS A 97 4.64 5.24 1.21
N ASP A 98 5.68 5.64 0.50
CA ASP A 98 5.68 5.85 -0.95
C ASP A 98 5.66 4.55 -1.76
N ARG A 99 5.91 3.40 -1.14
CA ARG A 99 5.62 2.10 -1.75
C ARG A 99 4.10 1.87 -1.82
N LEU A 100 3.36 2.34 -0.82
CA LEU A 100 1.89 2.32 -0.90
C LEU A 100 1.40 3.35 -1.92
N THR A 101 1.79 4.61 -1.75
CA THR A 101 1.50 5.67 -2.73
C THR A 101 2.45 6.85 -2.54
N ARG A 102 2.84 7.50 -3.63
CA ARG A 102 3.68 8.69 -3.60
C ARG A 102 2.88 9.94 -3.24
N VAL A 103 1.61 9.98 -3.65
CA VAL A 103 0.70 11.09 -3.41
C VAL A 103 -0.55 10.58 -2.72
N GLY A 104 -1.04 11.33 -1.74
CA GLY A 104 -2.30 11.02 -1.08
C GLY A 104 -2.25 9.90 -0.04
N TYR A 105 -1.07 9.55 0.50
CA TYR A 105 -0.93 8.52 1.53
C TYR A 105 -1.88 8.75 2.72
N ASN A 106 -1.96 9.99 3.22
CA ASN A 106 -2.80 10.30 4.37
C ASN A 106 -4.30 10.05 4.10
N TYR A 107 -4.77 10.29 2.85
CA TYR A 107 -6.16 9.99 2.49
C TYR A 107 -6.43 8.48 2.51
N ILE A 108 -5.51 7.70 1.93
CA ILE A 108 -5.63 6.25 1.95
C ILE A 108 -5.60 5.72 3.39
N ASP A 109 -4.64 6.17 4.20
CA ASP A 109 -4.48 5.72 5.59
C ASP A 109 -5.74 6.01 6.42
N VAL A 110 -6.31 7.21 6.31
CA VAL A 110 -7.56 7.57 7.01
C VAL A 110 -8.71 6.67 6.58
N LEU A 111 -8.90 6.48 5.26
CA LEU A 111 -10.02 5.70 4.73
C LEU A 111 -9.94 4.22 5.12
N ILE A 112 -8.75 3.62 5.06
CA ILE A 112 -8.60 2.20 5.39
C ILE A 112 -8.64 1.95 6.91
N ARG A 113 -8.16 2.89 7.72
CA ARG A 113 -8.33 2.84 9.20
C ARG A 113 -9.79 2.85 9.62
N GLN A 114 -10.66 3.61 8.94
CA GLN A 114 -12.11 3.57 9.18
C GLN A 114 -12.71 2.17 8.96
N ARG A 115 -12.07 1.35 8.14
CA ARG A 115 -12.45 -0.05 7.91
C ARG A 115 -11.80 -1.03 8.89
N GLY A 116 -11.00 -0.54 9.84
CA GLY A 116 -10.23 -1.37 10.79
C GLY A 116 -8.95 -1.96 10.21
N VAL A 117 -8.47 -1.46 9.06
CA VAL A 117 -7.22 -1.92 8.44
C VAL A 117 -6.04 -1.08 8.96
N GLU A 118 -4.99 -1.75 9.42
CA GLU A 118 -3.74 -1.13 9.86
C GLU A 118 -2.73 -1.08 8.72
N VAL A 119 -2.10 0.08 8.49
CA VAL A 119 -0.91 0.18 7.63
C VAL A 119 0.33 0.28 8.50
N VAL A 120 1.23 -0.68 8.33
CA VAL A 120 2.52 -0.72 9.01
C VAL A 120 3.62 -0.35 8.01
N VAL A 121 4.34 0.73 8.32
CA VAL A 121 5.52 1.18 7.56
C VAL A 121 6.75 0.78 8.35
N ILE A 122 7.61 -0.07 7.79
CA ILE A 122 8.74 -0.63 8.52
C ILE A 122 9.97 0.27 8.53
N ASN A 123 10.15 1.11 7.52
CA ASN A 123 11.25 2.05 7.43
C ASN A 123 10.70 3.47 7.18
N LEU A 124 11.11 4.40 8.03
CA LEU A 124 10.73 5.81 7.94
C LEU A 124 11.75 6.67 7.16
N ALA A 125 12.90 6.10 6.79
CA ALA A 125 13.93 6.81 6.03
C ALA A 125 13.51 7.05 4.56
N ASN A 126 14.08 8.09 3.96
CA ASN A 126 13.72 8.56 2.64
C ASN A 126 14.11 7.58 1.51
N THR A 127 13.36 7.67 0.45
CA THR A 127 13.36 6.91 -0.79
C THR A 127 14.57 7.12 -1.67
N ASP A 128 14.86 6.13 -2.51
CA ASP A 128 15.81 6.21 -3.61
C ASP A 128 15.42 7.31 -4.61
N ASN A 129 16.40 8.14 -4.97
CA ASN A 129 16.22 9.26 -5.90
C ASN A 129 15.77 8.80 -7.30
N ASP A 130 16.20 7.60 -7.73
CA ASP A 130 15.84 7.04 -9.03
C ASP A 130 14.32 6.81 -9.19
N ASP A 131 13.65 6.37 -8.12
CA ASP A 131 12.19 6.22 -8.11
C ASP A 131 11.48 7.57 -8.21
N LEU A 132 12.04 8.62 -7.57
CA LEU A 132 11.49 9.98 -7.62
C LEU A 132 11.52 10.56 -9.04
N LEU A 133 12.64 10.42 -9.73
CA LEU A 133 12.78 10.89 -11.12
C LEU A 133 11.82 10.17 -12.07
N GLN A 134 11.66 8.86 -11.91
CA GLN A 134 10.72 8.08 -12.71
C GLN A 134 9.25 8.48 -12.46
N ASP A 135 8.89 8.75 -11.21
CA ASP A 135 7.55 9.21 -10.84
C ASP A 135 7.29 10.63 -11.36
N LEU A 136 8.29 11.54 -11.29
CA LEU A 136 8.21 12.88 -11.85
C LEU A 136 8.02 12.83 -13.38
N ALA A 137 8.78 12.00 -14.09
CA ALA A 137 8.61 11.80 -15.52
C ALA A 137 7.19 11.33 -15.88
N THR A 138 6.61 10.46 -15.06
CA THR A 138 5.23 9.97 -15.24
C THR A 138 4.20 11.09 -15.06
N ILE A 139 4.38 11.96 -14.07
CA ILE A 139 3.52 13.14 -13.84
C ILE A 139 3.62 14.10 -15.04
N ILE A 140 4.84 14.44 -15.43
CA ILE A 140 5.09 15.35 -16.58
C ILE A 140 4.47 14.79 -17.85
N TYR A 141 4.64 13.48 -18.11
CA TYR A 141 4.01 12.82 -19.24
C TYR A 141 2.47 12.96 -19.21
N SER A 142 1.85 12.74 -18.05
CA SER A 142 0.41 12.87 -17.88
C SER A 142 -0.10 14.29 -18.19
N PHE A 143 0.62 15.32 -17.71
CA PHE A 143 0.31 16.73 -18.02
C PHE A 143 0.51 17.03 -19.51
N CYS A 144 1.64 16.62 -20.08
CA CYS A 144 1.89 16.82 -21.50
C CYS A 144 0.86 16.12 -22.40
N ALA A 145 0.38 14.93 -21.99
CA ALA A 145 -0.65 14.22 -22.72
C ALA A 145 -1.98 14.96 -22.75
N ARG A 146 -2.35 15.62 -21.64
CA ARG A 146 -3.55 16.47 -21.56
C ARG A 146 -3.45 17.74 -22.38
N LEU A 147 -2.27 18.39 -22.37
CA LEU A 147 -2.07 19.70 -23.03
C LEU A 147 -1.81 19.57 -24.53
N TYR A 148 -1.07 18.56 -24.95
CA TYR A 148 -0.56 18.45 -26.34
C TYR A 148 -1.01 17.20 -27.09
N GLY A 149 -1.78 16.33 -26.45
CA GLY A 149 -2.17 15.03 -26.98
C GLY A 149 -1.05 13.97 -26.88
N LYS A 150 -1.46 12.69 -26.84
CA LYS A 150 -0.57 11.55 -26.53
C LYS A 150 0.67 11.42 -27.41
N ARG A 151 0.59 11.81 -28.70
CA ARG A 151 1.74 11.68 -29.63
C ARG A 151 2.88 12.64 -29.35
N ARG A 152 2.58 13.89 -28.91
CA ARG A 152 3.59 14.92 -28.61
C ARG A 152 4.06 14.87 -27.14
N ALA A 153 3.27 14.27 -26.28
CA ALA A 153 3.56 14.16 -24.84
C ALA A 153 4.84 13.40 -24.56
N LYS A 154 5.06 12.29 -25.26
CA LYS A 154 6.24 11.44 -25.05
C LYS A 154 7.54 12.20 -25.32
N ILE A 155 7.61 12.89 -26.47
CA ILE A 155 8.81 13.66 -26.87
C ILE A 155 9.10 14.78 -25.87
N LYS A 156 8.07 15.51 -25.42
CA LYS A 156 8.25 16.62 -24.45
C LYS A 156 8.60 16.12 -23.05
N ALA A 157 8.01 15.02 -22.59
CA ALA A 157 8.36 14.42 -21.30
C ALA A 157 9.81 13.91 -21.29
N GLU A 158 10.27 13.28 -22.37
CA GLU A 158 11.66 12.84 -22.53
C GLU A 158 12.64 14.03 -22.57
N MET A 159 12.28 15.12 -23.23
CA MET A 159 13.12 16.35 -23.26
C MET A 159 13.24 16.96 -21.85
N ILE A 160 12.16 17.05 -21.09
CA ILE A 160 12.16 17.61 -19.73
C ILE A 160 12.93 16.68 -18.78
N ALA A 161 12.69 15.38 -18.83
CA ALA A 161 13.42 14.42 -18.00
C ALA A 161 14.93 14.49 -18.25
N LYS A 162 15.35 14.55 -19.52
CA LYS A 162 16.77 14.70 -19.90
C LYS A 162 17.40 16.02 -19.45
N ALA A 163 16.63 17.09 -19.41
CA ALA A 163 17.11 18.39 -18.92
C ALA A 163 17.32 18.37 -17.39
N LEU A 164 16.54 17.59 -16.65
CA LEU A 164 16.67 17.43 -15.19
C LEU A 164 17.81 16.48 -14.77
N GLU A 165 18.27 15.62 -15.68
CA GLU A 165 19.42 14.72 -15.43
C GLU A 165 20.78 15.40 -15.68
N THR A 166 20.79 16.58 -16.31
CA THR A 166 22.02 17.26 -16.78
C THR A 166 22.50 18.38 -15.85
N ASP A 167 21.75 18.71 -14.80
CA ASP A 167 22.12 19.63 -13.71
C ASP A 167 22.55 18.84 -12.44
#